data_0d8182004799372b21605654d05f35e7
#
_entry.id   0d8182004799372b21605654d05f35e7
#
_cell.length_a   1.000
_cell.length_b   1.000
_cell.length_c   1.000
_cell.angle_alpha   90.00
_cell.angle_beta   90.00
_cell.angle_gamma   90.00
#
_symmetry.space_group_name_H-M   'P 1'
#
loop_
_entity.id
_entity.type
_entity.pdbx_description
1 polymer ?
#
loop_
_entity_poly.entity_id
_entity_poly.type
_entity_poly.pdbx_seq_one_letter_code
_entity_poly.pdbx_strand_id
1 'polypeptide(L)'
;ACVELIKAMGLPHEGAILCDSKGVIYNGREAGMNQWKSAHAVDTDARSLADAMVGADVFFGLSVADSVTQDMVASMADNPIIFAMANPDPEITPEDVKAVRQDAIMATGRSDYPNQVNNVLGFPYIFRGALDVRASTINDEMKIAAARALAELAREDVPDEVLAAYPGERLHYGRDYIIPVPFDP
;
A
#
# COMPACT_ATOMS: atom_id res chain seq x y z
N ALA A 1 1.36 -6.04 10.90
CA ALA A 1 -0.10 -5.89 10.70
C ALA A 1 -0.46 -6.00 9.21
N CYS A 2 -0.09 -5.01 8.32
CA CYS A 2 -0.48 -5.06 6.90
C CYS A 2 -0.05 -6.35 6.19
N VAL A 3 1.19 -6.77 6.33
CA VAL A 3 1.73 -8.00 5.73
C VAL A 3 0.99 -9.25 6.21
N GLU A 4 0.61 -9.30 7.49
CA GLU A 4 -0.18 -10.43 8.03
C GLU A 4 -1.58 -10.47 7.41
N LEU A 5 -2.21 -9.30 7.25
CA LEU A 5 -3.52 -9.22 6.60
C LEU A 5 -3.46 -9.67 5.14
N ILE A 6 -2.44 -9.22 4.38
CA ILE A 6 -2.26 -9.61 2.99
C ILE A 6 -1.95 -11.13 2.88
N LYS A 7 -1.16 -11.69 3.80
CA LYS A 7 -0.93 -13.13 3.89
C LYS A 7 -2.22 -13.90 4.22
N ALA A 8 -3.04 -13.38 5.13
CA ALA A 8 -4.37 -13.96 5.41
C ALA A 8 -5.31 -13.89 4.20
N MET A 9 -5.11 -12.96 3.28
CA MET A 9 -5.83 -12.86 2.01
C MET A 9 -5.27 -13.77 0.92
N GLY A 10 -4.18 -14.50 1.17
CA GLY A 10 -3.66 -15.53 0.27
C GLY A 10 -2.26 -15.26 -0.30
N LEU A 11 -1.56 -14.18 0.11
CA LEU A 11 -0.17 -13.99 -0.32
C LEU A 11 0.72 -15.07 0.31
N PRO A 12 1.49 -15.84 -0.49
CA PRO A 12 2.45 -16.81 0.04
C PRO A 12 3.49 -16.15 0.93
N HIS A 13 4.05 -16.91 1.88
CA HIS A 13 5.04 -16.38 2.82
C HIS A 13 6.26 -15.77 2.10
N GLU A 14 6.76 -16.47 1.10
CA GLU A 14 7.91 -16.09 0.28
C GLU A 14 7.60 -14.95 -0.70
N GLY A 15 6.32 -14.65 -0.92
CA GLY A 15 5.87 -13.54 -1.77
C GLY A 15 6.04 -12.15 -1.16
N ALA A 16 6.50 -12.06 0.10
CA ALA A 16 6.71 -10.77 0.76
C ALA A 16 8.11 -10.67 1.36
N ILE A 17 8.94 -9.80 0.83
CA ILE A 17 10.26 -9.45 1.37
C ILE A 17 10.12 -8.18 2.19
N LEU A 18 10.42 -8.25 3.49
CA LEU A 18 10.42 -7.08 4.38
C LEU A 18 11.81 -6.49 4.49
N CYS A 19 11.86 -5.15 4.53
CA CYS A 19 13.07 -4.39 4.76
C CYS A 19 12.94 -3.50 5.99
N ASP A 20 14.05 -3.25 6.66
CA ASP A 20 14.19 -2.22 7.68
C ASP A 20 15.45 -1.38 7.43
N SER A 21 15.80 -0.48 8.37
CA SER A 21 16.98 0.38 8.26
C SER A 21 18.31 -0.36 8.13
N LYS A 22 18.35 -1.68 8.29
CA LYS A 22 19.53 -2.55 8.12
C LYS A 22 19.44 -3.42 6.86
N GLY A 23 18.43 -3.21 6.02
CA GLY A 23 18.19 -3.97 4.79
C GLY A 23 17.15 -5.07 4.94
N VAL A 24 17.25 -6.09 4.10
CA VAL A 24 16.28 -7.19 4.01
C VAL A 24 16.23 -8.02 5.29
N ILE A 25 15.02 -8.45 5.66
CA ILE A 25 14.76 -9.40 6.74
C ILE A 25 14.75 -10.80 6.14
N TYR A 26 15.88 -11.50 6.22
CA TYR A 26 16.10 -12.82 5.65
C TYR A 26 16.38 -13.87 6.72
N ASN A 27 16.19 -15.14 6.40
CA ASN A 27 16.47 -16.26 7.29
C ASN A 27 17.97 -16.31 7.65
N GLY A 28 18.28 -16.38 8.96
CA GLY A 28 19.66 -16.35 9.46
C GLY A 28 20.25 -14.96 9.68
N ARG A 29 19.49 -13.88 9.43
CA ARG A 29 19.90 -12.52 9.84
C ARG A 29 19.88 -12.41 11.37
N GLU A 30 20.97 -11.95 11.99
CA GLU A 30 21.06 -11.75 13.44
C GLU A 30 20.84 -10.28 13.84
N ALA A 31 21.35 -9.36 13.04
CA ALA A 31 21.38 -7.94 13.39
C ALA A 31 19.99 -7.30 13.40
N GLY A 32 19.55 -6.81 14.55
CA GLY A 32 18.31 -6.05 14.70
C GLY A 32 17.04 -6.88 14.53
N MET A 33 17.13 -8.19 14.76
CA MET A 33 16.00 -9.11 14.72
C MET A 33 15.21 -9.14 16.04
N ASN A 34 13.95 -9.51 15.94
CA ASN A 34 13.04 -9.82 17.04
C ASN A 34 12.04 -10.87 16.56
N GLN A 35 11.20 -11.39 17.48
CA GLN A 35 10.21 -12.42 17.17
C GLN A 35 9.28 -12.06 16.01
N TRP A 36 8.88 -10.77 15.89
CA TRP A 36 7.98 -10.29 14.84
C TRP A 36 8.65 -10.28 13.47
N LYS A 37 9.89 -9.81 13.41
CA LYS A 37 10.68 -9.82 12.18
C LYS A 37 11.01 -11.25 11.76
N SER A 38 11.39 -12.09 12.72
CA SER A 38 11.70 -13.50 12.45
C SER A 38 10.52 -14.27 11.86
N ALA A 39 9.30 -13.92 12.27
CA ALA A 39 8.09 -14.52 11.70
C ALA A 39 7.85 -14.18 10.23
N HIS A 40 8.54 -13.18 9.69
CA HIS A 40 8.42 -12.73 8.29
C HIS A 40 9.73 -12.86 7.51
N ALA A 41 10.75 -13.45 8.10
CA ALA A 41 12.00 -13.71 7.40
C ALA A 41 11.80 -14.74 6.29
N VAL A 42 12.43 -14.52 5.15
CA VAL A 42 12.33 -15.39 3.97
C VAL A 42 13.72 -15.84 3.50
N ASP A 43 13.76 -16.93 2.74
CA ASP A 43 14.97 -17.37 2.07
C ASP A 43 15.17 -16.55 0.79
N THR A 44 16.18 -15.69 0.80
CA THR A 44 16.51 -14.83 -0.34
C THR A 44 17.99 -14.41 -0.28
N ASP A 45 18.58 -14.16 -1.44
CA ASP A 45 19.92 -13.57 -1.58
C ASP A 45 19.89 -12.04 -1.51
N ALA A 46 18.73 -11.41 -1.56
CA ALA A 46 18.58 -9.96 -1.42
C ALA A 46 19.05 -9.50 -0.02
N ARG A 47 19.81 -8.40 0.04
CA ARG A 47 20.31 -7.83 1.29
C ARG A 47 19.91 -6.37 1.48
N SER A 48 19.70 -5.64 0.40
CA SER A 48 19.28 -4.23 0.39
C SER A 48 17.86 -4.08 -0.12
N LEU A 49 17.28 -2.89 0.06
CA LEU A 49 15.99 -2.54 -0.57
C LEU A 49 16.10 -2.62 -2.10
N ALA A 50 17.21 -2.15 -2.67
CA ALA A 50 17.44 -2.21 -4.11
C ALA A 50 17.39 -3.65 -4.63
N ASP A 51 18.03 -4.59 -3.92
CA ASP A 51 18.02 -6.01 -4.31
C ASP A 51 16.58 -6.57 -4.25
N ALA A 52 15.81 -6.20 -3.21
CA ALA A 52 14.45 -6.68 -3.01
C ALA A 52 13.45 -6.12 -4.04
N MET A 53 13.74 -4.96 -4.63
CA MET A 53 12.88 -4.33 -5.64
C MET A 53 13.07 -4.90 -7.04
N VAL A 54 14.18 -5.60 -7.31
CA VAL A 54 14.41 -6.23 -8.63
C VAL A 54 13.31 -7.26 -8.93
N GLY A 55 12.52 -7.00 -9.97
CA GLY A 55 11.42 -7.86 -10.38
C GLY A 55 10.21 -7.90 -9.42
N ALA A 56 10.15 -6.99 -8.44
CA ALA A 56 9.01 -6.91 -7.54
C ALA A 56 7.77 -6.34 -8.25
N ASP A 57 6.61 -6.93 -8.03
CA ASP A 57 5.33 -6.45 -8.56
C ASP A 57 4.78 -5.28 -7.74
N VAL A 58 5.06 -5.23 -6.44
CA VAL A 58 4.52 -4.23 -5.52
C VAL A 58 5.60 -3.72 -4.57
N PHE A 59 5.71 -2.41 -4.45
CA PHE A 59 6.42 -1.74 -3.37
C PHE A 59 5.42 -1.17 -2.36
N PHE A 60 5.65 -1.42 -1.07
CA PHE A 60 4.81 -0.96 0.03
C PHE A 60 5.65 -0.19 1.04
N GLY A 61 5.74 1.13 0.85
CA GLY A 61 6.56 2.04 1.64
C GLY A 61 5.85 2.55 2.89
N LEU A 62 6.51 2.39 4.03
CA LEU A 62 6.10 2.90 5.34
C LEU A 62 7.34 3.41 6.10
N SER A 63 8.29 4.00 5.40
CA SER A 63 9.61 4.28 5.95
C SER A 63 9.90 5.79 6.04
N VAL A 64 10.82 6.27 5.25
CA VAL A 64 11.25 7.67 5.24
C VAL A 64 11.30 8.20 3.82
N ALA A 65 11.18 9.51 3.67
CA ALA A 65 11.29 10.19 2.39
C ALA A 65 12.58 9.80 1.64
N ASP A 66 12.50 9.81 0.31
CA ASP A 66 13.64 9.63 -0.60
C ASP A 66 14.41 8.31 -0.43
N SER A 67 13.78 7.29 0.15
CA SER A 67 14.42 5.97 0.35
C SER A 67 14.36 5.07 -0.89
N VAL A 68 13.60 5.42 -1.90
CA VAL A 68 13.48 4.72 -3.19
C VAL A 68 14.02 5.59 -4.31
N THR A 69 14.87 5.01 -5.15
CA THR A 69 15.45 5.70 -6.31
C THR A 69 14.74 5.34 -7.61
N GLN A 70 14.93 6.15 -8.63
CA GLN A 70 14.41 5.87 -9.98
C GLN A 70 14.93 4.54 -10.54
N ASP A 71 16.19 4.19 -10.28
CA ASP A 71 16.79 2.91 -10.70
C ASP A 71 16.10 1.72 -10.03
N MET A 72 15.73 1.83 -8.74
CA MET A 72 14.96 0.80 -8.04
C MET A 72 13.59 0.60 -8.69
N VAL A 73 12.89 1.70 -9.02
CA VAL A 73 11.60 1.64 -9.72
C VAL A 73 11.75 1.03 -11.12
N ALA A 74 12.79 1.40 -11.86
CA ALA A 74 13.06 0.85 -13.18
C ALA A 74 13.33 -0.67 -13.16
N SER A 75 13.84 -1.20 -12.04
CA SER A 75 14.15 -2.63 -11.88
C SER A 75 12.94 -3.49 -11.51
N MET A 76 11.79 -2.91 -11.16
CA MET A 76 10.58 -3.65 -10.81
C MET A 76 9.99 -4.40 -12.01
N ALA A 77 9.08 -5.32 -11.75
CA ALA A 77 8.30 -6.02 -12.77
C ALA A 77 7.45 -5.08 -13.64
N ASP A 78 6.86 -5.58 -14.71
CA ASP A 78 5.96 -4.81 -15.58
C ASP A 78 4.67 -4.43 -14.83
N ASN A 79 4.18 -3.20 -15.07
CA ASN A 79 2.98 -2.64 -14.44
C ASN A 79 3.02 -2.70 -12.90
N PRO A 80 4.08 -2.21 -12.24
CA PRO A 80 4.22 -2.30 -10.80
C PRO A 80 3.24 -1.40 -10.07
N ILE A 81 2.90 -1.78 -8.85
CA ILE A 81 2.10 -0.97 -7.93
C ILE A 81 3.02 -0.41 -6.85
N ILE A 82 3.02 0.91 -6.68
CA ILE A 82 3.91 1.62 -5.77
C ILE A 82 3.09 2.40 -4.74
N PHE A 83 3.06 1.90 -3.50
CA PHE A 83 2.53 2.62 -2.34
C PHE A 83 3.68 3.30 -1.61
N ALA A 84 3.90 4.60 -1.86
CA ALA A 84 4.90 5.40 -1.17
C ALA A 84 4.21 6.28 -0.12
N MET A 85 4.08 5.75 1.11
CA MET A 85 3.22 6.29 2.15
C MET A 85 3.96 6.96 3.30
N ALA A 86 5.27 7.20 3.18
CA ALA A 86 6.01 8.00 4.15
C ALA A 86 5.41 9.41 4.24
N ASN A 87 5.37 9.98 5.43
CA ASN A 87 4.72 11.24 5.74
C ASN A 87 5.69 12.17 6.50
N PRO A 88 5.86 13.45 6.11
CA PRO A 88 5.05 14.19 5.11
C PRO A 88 5.42 13.92 3.64
N ASP A 89 6.64 13.51 3.36
CA ASP A 89 7.14 13.29 2.01
C ASP A 89 7.28 11.80 1.72
N PRO A 90 6.86 11.33 0.52
CA PRO A 90 6.87 9.92 0.16
C PRO A 90 8.30 9.38 -0.04
N GLU A 91 8.46 8.06 -0.06
CA GLU A 91 9.72 7.38 -0.36
C GLU A 91 10.26 7.69 -1.75
N ILE A 92 9.38 8.01 -2.68
CA ILE A 92 9.65 8.52 -4.03
C ILE A 92 8.43 9.31 -4.51
N THR A 93 8.64 10.39 -5.26
CA THR A 93 7.54 11.21 -5.78
C THR A 93 6.91 10.58 -7.03
N PRO A 94 5.60 10.83 -7.31
CA PRO A 94 4.97 10.43 -8.56
C PRO A 94 5.69 10.94 -9.81
N GLU A 95 6.28 12.14 -9.75
CA GLU A 95 7.06 12.74 -10.84
C GLU A 95 8.31 11.91 -11.13
N ASP A 96 9.04 11.48 -10.09
CA ASP A 96 10.24 10.66 -10.25
C ASP A 96 9.92 9.27 -10.80
N VAL A 97 8.79 8.67 -10.38
CA VAL A 97 8.31 7.41 -10.94
C VAL A 97 7.96 7.59 -12.42
N LYS A 98 7.19 8.63 -12.77
CA LYS A 98 6.80 8.93 -14.15
C LYS A 98 7.98 9.25 -15.06
N ALA A 99 9.09 9.75 -14.52
CA ALA A 99 10.30 10.02 -15.31
C ALA A 99 10.95 8.74 -15.86
N VAL A 100 10.76 7.60 -15.21
CA VAL A 100 11.40 6.32 -15.59
C VAL A 100 10.40 5.25 -16.03
N ARG A 101 9.11 5.35 -15.63
CA ARG A 101 8.07 4.37 -15.95
C ARG A 101 6.73 5.03 -16.20
N GLN A 102 6.02 4.59 -17.25
CA GLN A 102 4.67 5.06 -17.59
C GLN A 102 3.57 4.02 -17.26
N ASP A 103 3.98 2.81 -16.89
CA ASP A 103 3.09 1.68 -16.60
C ASP A 103 2.78 1.50 -15.12
N ALA A 104 3.48 2.21 -14.22
CA ALA A 104 3.28 2.11 -12.78
C ALA A 104 1.93 2.67 -12.32
N ILE A 105 1.32 1.99 -11.33
CA ILE A 105 0.21 2.51 -10.53
C ILE A 105 0.82 3.09 -9.26
N MET A 106 0.56 4.37 -8.98
CA MET A 106 1.16 5.09 -7.86
C MET A 106 0.10 5.51 -6.84
N ALA A 107 0.39 5.31 -5.56
CA ALA A 107 -0.41 5.78 -4.43
C ALA A 107 0.50 6.41 -3.36
N THR A 108 0.05 7.50 -2.75
CA THR A 108 0.77 8.20 -1.67
C THR A 108 -0.17 8.60 -0.54
N GLY A 109 0.37 9.07 0.58
CA GLY A 109 -0.42 9.66 1.67
C GLY A 109 -0.89 11.10 1.38
N ARG A 110 -0.45 11.73 0.29
CA ARG A 110 -0.73 13.14 -0.01
C ARG A 110 -2.04 13.31 -0.76
N SER A 111 -2.78 14.37 -0.42
CA SER A 111 -4.07 14.70 -1.05
C SER A 111 -3.96 15.42 -2.39
N ASP A 112 -2.76 15.88 -2.76
CA ASP A 112 -2.48 16.56 -4.02
C ASP A 112 -2.10 15.59 -5.15
N TYR A 113 -2.07 14.28 -4.86
CA TYR A 113 -1.81 13.22 -5.83
C TYR A 113 -2.99 12.26 -5.97
N PRO A 114 -3.13 11.59 -7.12
CA PRO A 114 -4.10 10.50 -7.28
C PRO A 114 -3.87 9.34 -6.28
N ASN A 115 -4.90 8.54 -6.05
CA ASN A 115 -4.83 7.38 -5.17
C ASN A 115 -4.35 7.74 -3.76
N GLN A 116 -4.90 8.79 -3.15
CA GLN A 116 -4.56 9.14 -1.78
C GLN A 116 -4.88 8.00 -0.83
N VAL A 117 -3.88 7.52 -0.09
CA VAL A 117 -4.06 6.62 1.05
C VAL A 117 -4.37 7.45 2.28
N ASN A 118 -5.64 7.45 2.70
CA ASN A 118 -6.10 8.24 3.83
C ASN A 118 -6.72 7.33 4.90
N ASN A 119 -6.32 7.52 6.15
CA ASN A 119 -6.87 6.75 7.28
C ASN A 119 -8.39 6.90 7.43
N VAL A 120 -8.96 8.00 6.97
CA VAL A 120 -10.40 8.27 7.06
C VAL A 120 -11.25 7.24 6.30
N LEU A 121 -10.70 6.56 5.30
CA LEU A 121 -11.39 5.51 4.57
C LEU A 121 -11.71 4.28 5.44
N GLY A 122 -10.90 4.00 6.45
CA GLY A 122 -11.12 2.90 7.38
C GLY A 122 -11.59 3.37 8.77
N PHE A 123 -11.10 4.50 9.23
CA PHE A 123 -11.43 5.12 10.52
C PHE A 123 -12.30 6.37 10.31
N PRO A 124 -13.49 6.50 10.97
CA PRO A 124 -13.96 5.67 12.09
C PRO A 124 -14.90 4.50 11.67
N TYR A 125 -15.11 4.24 10.41
CA TYR A 125 -16.18 3.36 9.90
C TYR A 125 -16.07 1.92 10.39
N ILE A 126 -14.87 1.35 10.48
CA ILE A 126 -14.67 -0.01 11.02
C ILE A 126 -15.11 -0.11 12.49
N PHE A 127 -14.95 0.96 13.28
CA PHE A 127 -15.43 1.01 14.67
C PHE A 127 -16.96 1.13 14.70
N ARG A 128 -17.54 1.91 13.80
CA ARG A 128 -19.00 2.01 13.69
C ARG A 128 -19.60 0.65 13.35
N GLY A 129 -19.07 -0.07 12.36
CA GLY A 129 -19.53 -1.42 12.03
C GLY A 129 -19.38 -2.39 13.20
N ALA A 130 -18.26 -2.35 13.93
CA ALA A 130 -18.06 -3.17 15.12
C ALA A 130 -19.10 -2.87 16.24
N LEU A 131 -19.42 -1.61 16.47
CA LEU A 131 -20.43 -1.19 17.45
C LEU A 131 -21.84 -1.61 17.04
N ASP A 132 -22.21 -1.48 15.77
CA ASP A 132 -23.54 -1.83 15.27
C ASP A 132 -23.87 -3.32 15.51
N VAL A 133 -22.87 -4.20 15.39
CA VAL A 133 -23.04 -5.64 15.68
C VAL A 133 -22.62 -6.03 17.10
N ARG A 134 -22.27 -5.07 17.95
CA ARG A 134 -21.77 -5.28 19.32
C ARG A 134 -20.62 -6.27 19.41
N ALA A 135 -19.68 -6.16 18.46
CA ALA A 135 -18.49 -7.00 18.44
C ALA A 135 -17.61 -6.75 19.67
N SER A 136 -17.05 -7.81 20.23
CA SER A 136 -16.10 -7.72 21.36
C SER A 136 -14.68 -7.41 20.93
N THR A 137 -14.37 -7.55 19.63
CA THR A 137 -13.06 -7.28 19.04
C THR A 137 -13.23 -6.99 17.55
N ILE A 138 -12.25 -6.29 16.96
CA ILE A 138 -12.12 -6.15 15.50
C ILE A 138 -11.14 -7.23 15.04
N ASN A 139 -11.66 -8.32 14.48
CA ASN A 139 -10.90 -9.47 14.02
C ASN A 139 -10.40 -9.28 12.56
N ASP A 140 -9.65 -10.24 12.05
CA ASP A 140 -9.08 -10.14 10.70
C ASP A 140 -10.14 -10.28 9.61
N GLU A 141 -11.21 -11.05 9.83
CA GLU A 141 -12.34 -11.16 8.90
C GLU A 141 -13.03 -9.79 8.70
N MET A 142 -13.20 -9.00 9.77
CA MET A 142 -13.77 -7.65 9.68
C MET A 142 -12.84 -6.70 8.91
N LYS A 143 -11.54 -6.79 9.14
CA LYS A 143 -10.54 -5.97 8.40
C LYS A 143 -10.50 -6.33 6.91
N ILE A 144 -10.55 -7.63 6.59
CA ILE A 144 -10.60 -8.13 5.21
C ILE A 144 -11.90 -7.69 4.55
N ALA A 145 -13.05 -7.77 5.24
CA ALA A 145 -14.32 -7.32 4.71
C ALA A 145 -14.30 -5.80 4.40
N ALA A 146 -13.75 -4.98 5.30
CA ALA A 146 -13.59 -3.55 5.07
C ALA A 146 -12.68 -3.25 3.86
N ALA A 147 -11.55 -3.96 3.74
CA ALA A 147 -10.64 -3.80 2.59
C ALA A 147 -11.32 -4.19 1.26
N ARG A 148 -12.12 -5.25 1.26
CA ARG A 148 -12.90 -5.67 0.08
C ARG A 148 -13.97 -4.65 -0.28
N ALA A 149 -14.71 -4.14 0.70
CA ALA A 149 -15.73 -3.11 0.47
C ALA A 149 -15.12 -1.85 -0.16
N LEU A 150 -13.96 -1.38 0.31
CA LEU A 150 -13.23 -0.27 -0.30
C LEU A 150 -12.79 -0.57 -1.74
N ALA A 151 -12.31 -1.80 -2.00
CA ALA A 151 -11.93 -2.21 -3.34
C ALA A 151 -13.11 -2.37 -4.30
N GLU A 152 -14.28 -2.72 -3.81
CA GLU A 152 -15.55 -2.78 -4.56
C GLU A 152 -16.05 -1.36 -4.85
N LEU A 153 -16.09 -0.49 -3.83
CA LEU A 153 -16.50 0.91 -3.98
C LEU A 153 -15.66 1.64 -5.05
N ALA A 154 -14.35 1.43 -5.07
CA ALA A 154 -13.49 2.03 -6.08
C ALA A 154 -13.86 1.65 -7.53
N ARG A 155 -14.61 0.57 -7.75
CA ARG A 155 -15.07 0.08 -9.05
C ARG A 155 -16.47 0.56 -9.44
N GLU A 156 -17.19 1.12 -8.49
CA GLU A 156 -18.52 1.69 -8.74
C GLU A 156 -18.39 3.07 -9.41
N ASP A 157 -19.48 3.50 -10.04
CA ASP A 157 -19.55 4.84 -10.61
C ASP A 157 -19.61 5.87 -9.48
N VAL A 158 -18.70 6.84 -9.51
CA VAL A 158 -18.64 7.91 -8.50
C VAL A 158 -19.86 8.83 -8.69
N PRO A 159 -20.67 9.07 -7.63
CA PRO A 159 -21.84 9.93 -7.71
C PRO A 159 -21.51 11.38 -8.09
N ASP A 160 -22.39 12.05 -8.83
CA ASP A 160 -22.18 13.44 -9.26
C ASP A 160 -22.00 14.41 -8.07
N GLU A 161 -22.62 14.12 -6.94
CA GLU A 161 -22.49 14.90 -5.69
C GLU A 161 -21.06 14.84 -5.15
N VAL A 162 -20.40 13.67 -5.26
CA VAL A 162 -19.00 13.47 -4.87
C VAL A 162 -18.09 14.18 -5.87
N LEU A 163 -18.33 14.00 -7.17
CA LEU A 163 -17.58 14.68 -8.22
C LEU A 163 -17.57 16.20 -8.07
N ALA A 164 -18.68 16.79 -7.59
CA ALA A 164 -18.77 18.22 -7.33
C ALA A 164 -17.81 18.72 -6.23
N ALA A 165 -17.40 17.83 -5.31
CA ALA A 165 -16.42 18.13 -4.25
C ALA A 165 -14.96 18.01 -4.74
N TYR A 166 -14.74 17.35 -5.87
CA TYR A 166 -13.40 17.13 -6.46
C TYR A 166 -13.36 17.73 -7.87
N PRO A 167 -13.07 19.03 -8.02
CA PRO A 167 -13.03 19.69 -9.34
C PRO A 167 -11.87 19.13 -10.17
N GLY A 168 -12.18 18.63 -11.37
CA GLY A 168 -11.20 18.05 -12.28
C GLY A 168 -11.84 17.09 -13.27
N GLU A 169 -11.08 16.10 -13.72
CA GLU A 169 -11.57 15.02 -14.57
C GLU A 169 -12.53 14.11 -13.78
N ARG A 170 -13.46 13.48 -14.51
CA ARG A 170 -14.40 12.54 -13.89
C ARG A 170 -13.64 11.35 -13.31
N LEU A 171 -13.77 11.14 -12.00
CA LEU A 171 -13.18 10.01 -11.31
C LEU A 171 -13.84 8.71 -11.78
N HIS A 172 -13.06 7.73 -12.20
CA HIS A 172 -13.51 6.40 -12.58
C HIS A 172 -12.39 5.39 -12.33
N TYR A 173 -12.74 4.15 -12.06
CA TYR A 173 -11.79 3.09 -11.81
C TYR A 173 -10.71 2.99 -12.89
N GLY A 174 -9.45 3.03 -12.46
CA GLY A 174 -8.30 3.01 -13.33
C GLY A 174 -7.00 3.27 -12.59
N ARG A 175 -5.91 3.52 -13.28
CA ARG A 175 -4.57 3.71 -12.66
C ARG A 175 -4.52 4.83 -11.65
N ASP A 176 -5.27 5.90 -11.89
CA ASP A 176 -5.31 7.09 -11.03
C ASP A 176 -6.49 7.05 -10.03
N TYR A 177 -7.28 5.97 -10.03
CA TYR A 177 -8.40 5.78 -9.11
C TYR A 177 -8.58 4.30 -8.77
N ILE A 178 -7.68 3.76 -7.94
CA ILE A 178 -7.80 2.42 -7.33
C ILE A 178 -8.24 2.50 -5.87
N ILE A 179 -8.25 3.70 -5.30
CA ILE A 179 -8.65 4.00 -3.92
C ILE A 179 -9.77 5.04 -3.99
N PRO A 180 -10.95 4.79 -3.36
CA PRO A 180 -12.05 5.75 -3.37
C PRO A 180 -11.66 7.03 -2.62
N VAL A 181 -12.26 8.14 -3.02
CA VAL A 181 -12.05 9.42 -2.33
C VAL A 181 -12.81 9.46 -1.01
N PRO A 182 -12.36 10.26 -0.01
CA PRO A 182 -12.95 10.24 1.35
C PRO A 182 -14.43 10.60 1.46
N PHE A 183 -14.99 11.27 0.48
CA PHE A 183 -16.42 11.66 0.46
C PHE A 183 -17.29 10.74 -0.41
N ASP A 184 -16.75 9.66 -0.92
CA ASP A 184 -17.54 8.63 -1.60
C ASP A 184 -18.35 7.85 -0.55
N PRO A 185 -19.71 7.81 -0.64
CA PRO A 185 -20.59 7.31 0.41
C PRO A 185 -20.54 5.80 0.64
#